data_87c58b4eb56cc4a6715045cb0b19e4f2
#
_entry.id   87c58b4eb56cc4a6715045cb0b19e4f2
#
_cell.length_a   1.000
_cell.length_b   1.000
_cell.length_c   1.000
_cell.angle_alpha   90.00
_cell.angle_beta   90.00
_cell.angle_gamma   90.00
#
_symmetry.space_group_name_H-M   'P 1'
#
loop_
_entity.id
_entity.type
_entity.pdbx_description
1 polymer ?
#
loop_
_entity_poly.entity_id
_entity_poly.type
_entity_poly.pdbx_seq_one_letter_code
_entity_poly.pdbx_strand_id
1 'polypeptide(L)'
;ITPDDHYWLIRPIPSGYRNYDLEWYPFGNDVQAANIPPYRVHHGLDFPNETGTPVLAASSGTIIHAGPFPSPNNGVNYYGNTVIIQHDWQWQGQNIYTLYAHTLELFVKVGDTVEQGQLIAGVGSSGEVTGPHMHFEVRVGDNTYADTRNPALWLAPYEGWGTLAGQFVDKRGRPISDAKIQLLPPDSSQILRQQSTYSPGVGLDDVWQENFVIGDIPAGEYVLLITINDITYRREVEILPGRTTFEIISTEFEYNPTATPLPTLTPSPTPFGTPESDAGTDPS
;
A
#
# COMPACT_ATOMS: atom_id res chain seq x y z
N ILE A 1 -13.34 -23.62 -2.19
CA ILE A 1 -13.73 -23.07 -0.86
C ILE A 1 -13.16 -21.65 -0.84
N THR A 2 -14.03 -20.66 -0.72
CA THR A 2 -13.61 -19.27 -0.53
C THR A 2 -13.03 -19.13 0.87
N PRO A 3 -11.86 -18.50 1.05
CA PRO A 3 -11.31 -18.23 2.38
C PRO A 3 -12.23 -17.38 3.25
N ASP A 4 -12.04 -17.45 4.56
CA ASP A 4 -12.76 -16.57 5.49
C ASP A 4 -12.17 -15.15 5.46
N ASP A 5 -13.04 -14.16 5.53
CA ASP A 5 -12.65 -12.75 5.66
C ASP A 5 -11.94 -12.49 6.99
N HIS A 6 -10.95 -11.58 6.97
CA HIS A 6 -10.23 -11.16 8.17
C HIS A 6 -10.27 -9.64 8.37
N TYR A 7 -11.43 -9.05 8.28
CA TYR A 7 -11.71 -7.63 8.57
C TYR A 7 -11.64 -7.32 10.07
N TRP A 8 -10.44 -7.39 10.64
CA TRP A 8 -10.23 -7.27 12.09
C TRP A 8 -9.75 -5.88 12.53
N LEU A 9 -9.54 -5.00 11.56
CA LEU A 9 -9.07 -3.65 11.80
C LEU A 9 -10.15 -2.61 11.49
N ILE A 10 -10.28 -1.62 12.37
CA ILE A 10 -11.04 -0.40 12.04
C ILE A 10 -10.19 0.54 11.18
N ARG A 11 -10.87 1.50 10.53
CA ARG A 11 -10.19 2.54 9.78
C ARG A 11 -9.40 3.45 10.71
N PRO A 12 -8.11 3.71 10.41
CA PRO A 12 -7.24 4.53 11.27
C PRO A 12 -7.56 6.03 11.20
N ILE A 13 -8.33 6.47 10.21
CA ILE A 13 -8.86 7.83 10.13
C ILE A 13 -10.35 7.79 10.48
N PRO A 14 -10.83 8.62 11.42
CA PRO A 14 -12.22 8.57 11.89
C PRO A 14 -13.23 9.05 10.83
N SER A 15 -14.48 8.73 11.04
CA SER A 15 -15.60 9.25 10.23
C SER A 15 -15.64 10.77 10.24
N GLY A 16 -16.03 11.36 9.10
CA GLY A 16 -16.02 12.81 8.89
C GLY A 16 -14.76 13.33 8.21
N TYR A 17 -13.75 12.50 8.08
CA TYR A 17 -12.54 12.75 7.30
C TYR A 17 -12.46 11.77 6.13
N ARG A 18 -11.50 11.98 5.22
CA ARG A 18 -11.31 11.08 4.09
C ARG A 18 -10.68 9.76 4.54
N ASN A 19 -11.49 8.72 4.70
CA ASN A 19 -11.09 7.40 5.18
C ASN A 19 -11.59 6.25 4.30
N TYR A 20 -12.07 6.57 3.09
CA TYR A 20 -12.55 5.64 2.05
C TYR A 20 -12.17 6.20 0.67
N ASP A 21 -12.36 5.41 -0.39
CA ASP A 21 -12.10 5.84 -1.77
C ASP A 21 -10.61 6.21 -1.98
N LEU A 22 -9.73 5.25 -1.58
CA LEU A 22 -8.29 5.47 -1.44
C LEU A 22 -7.49 4.97 -2.66
N GLU A 23 -8.15 4.76 -3.79
CA GLU A 23 -7.55 4.14 -4.97
C GLU A 23 -6.60 5.02 -5.77
N TRP A 24 -6.38 6.27 -5.38
CA TRP A 24 -5.44 7.15 -6.09
C TRP A 24 -4.00 6.63 -6.07
N TYR A 25 -3.65 5.81 -5.07
CA TYR A 25 -2.39 5.10 -4.96
C TYR A 25 -2.60 3.72 -4.32
N PRO A 26 -3.06 2.72 -5.10
CA PRO A 26 -3.40 1.41 -4.57
C PRO A 26 -2.17 0.63 -4.08
N PHE A 27 -2.38 -0.25 -3.10
CA PHE A 27 -1.38 -1.22 -2.68
C PHE A 27 -0.89 -2.07 -3.85
N GLY A 28 0.40 -2.33 -3.89
CA GLY A 28 1.02 -3.20 -4.89
C GLY A 28 1.20 -2.57 -6.27
N ASN A 29 0.78 -1.32 -6.48
CA ASN A 29 0.94 -0.66 -7.77
C ASN A 29 2.25 0.15 -7.85
N ASP A 30 2.88 0.15 -9.02
CA ASP A 30 4.05 0.97 -9.30
C ASP A 30 3.63 2.43 -9.52
N VAL A 31 4.29 3.36 -8.85
CA VAL A 31 4.11 4.79 -9.08
C VAL A 31 5.05 5.22 -10.17
N GLN A 32 4.57 5.30 -11.39
CA GLN A 32 5.36 5.73 -12.55
C GLN A 32 5.97 7.13 -12.41
N ALA A 33 5.45 7.97 -11.52
CA ALA A 33 5.94 9.33 -11.29
C ALA A 33 7.09 9.42 -10.29
N ALA A 34 7.28 8.44 -9.44
CA ALA A 34 8.34 8.43 -8.43
C ALA A 34 9.53 7.60 -8.94
N ASN A 35 10.42 8.21 -9.70
CA ASN A 35 11.75 7.67 -9.99
C ASN A 35 12.63 7.60 -8.72
N ILE A 36 12.04 7.30 -7.56
CA ILE A 36 12.72 7.27 -6.28
C ILE A 36 12.86 5.79 -5.86
N PRO A 37 13.96 5.10 -6.19
CA PRO A 37 14.26 3.83 -5.57
C PRO A 37 14.46 4.06 -4.04
N PRO A 38 14.03 3.11 -3.18
CA PRO A 38 13.57 1.76 -3.48
C PRO A 38 12.03 1.60 -3.49
N TYR A 39 11.25 2.68 -3.33
CA TYR A 39 9.81 2.63 -3.13
C TYR A 39 9.01 2.88 -4.42
N ARG A 40 9.31 2.12 -5.47
CA ARG A 40 8.50 2.15 -6.70
C ARG A 40 7.12 1.57 -6.50
N VAL A 41 6.97 0.61 -5.59
CA VAL A 41 5.73 -0.10 -5.37
C VAL A 41 5.15 0.29 -4.03
N HIS A 42 3.88 0.59 -3.99
CA HIS A 42 3.18 1.00 -2.78
C HIS A 42 2.88 -0.21 -1.89
N HIS A 43 3.33 -0.19 -0.65
CA HIS A 43 3.18 -1.29 0.31
C HIS A 43 2.15 -1.00 1.40
N GLY A 44 1.24 -0.07 1.15
CA GLY A 44 0.19 0.32 2.10
C GLY A 44 -1.01 0.96 1.43
N LEU A 45 -1.80 1.66 2.22
CA LEU A 45 -2.86 2.56 1.76
C LEU A 45 -2.59 3.97 2.28
N ASP A 46 -2.81 4.96 1.44
CA ASP A 46 -2.66 6.36 1.81
C ASP A 46 -4.02 7.00 2.08
N PHE A 47 -4.09 7.70 3.20
CA PHE A 47 -5.26 8.46 3.65
C PHE A 47 -4.97 9.96 3.56
N PRO A 48 -5.21 10.60 2.39
CA PRO A 48 -4.96 12.03 2.22
C PRO A 48 -5.94 12.83 3.06
N ASN A 49 -5.39 13.58 4.02
CA ASN A 49 -6.14 14.43 4.94
C ASN A 49 -5.29 15.63 5.33
N GLU A 50 -5.93 16.66 5.86
CA GLU A 50 -5.23 17.83 6.36
C GLU A 50 -4.33 17.48 7.55
N THR A 51 -3.24 18.24 7.68
CA THR A 51 -2.32 18.13 8.81
C THR A 51 -3.07 18.30 10.13
N GLY A 52 -2.80 17.40 11.10
CA GLY A 52 -3.47 17.39 12.41
C GLY A 52 -4.76 16.56 12.44
N THR A 53 -5.24 16.01 11.31
CA THR A 53 -6.35 15.06 11.33
C THR A 53 -6.03 13.89 12.28
N PRO A 54 -6.95 13.46 13.17
CA PRO A 54 -6.70 12.38 14.11
C PRO A 54 -6.33 11.07 13.43
N VAL A 55 -5.31 10.38 13.97
CA VAL A 55 -4.93 9.02 13.61
C VAL A 55 -5.22 8.09 14.78
N LEU A 56 -5.98 7.06 14.55
CA LEU A 56 -6.47 6.11 15.56
C LEU A 56 -5.78 4.76 15.41
N ALA A 57 -5.59 4.07 16.55
CA ALA A 57 -5.15 2.68 16.55
C ALA A 57 -6.20 1.79 15.86
N ALA A 58 -5.81 1.08 14.80
CA ALA A 58 -6.74 0.23 14.04
C ALA A 58 -7.21 -1.00 14.83
N SER A 59 -6.45 -1.44 15.84
CA SER A 59 -6.80 -2.46 16.81
C SER A 59 -5.97 -2.28 18.08
N SER A 60 -6.34 -2.98 19.16
CA SER A 60 -5.59 -2.97 20.42
C SER A 60 -4.22 -3.63 20.27
N GLY A 61 -3.25 -3.17 21.08
CA GLY A 61 -1.91 -3.71 21.05
C GLY A 61 -0.90 -2.88 21.83
N THR A 62 0.37 -3.18 21.60
CA THR A 62 1.51 -2.51 22.24
C THR A 62 2.28 -1.69 21.22
N ILE A 63 2.64 -0.46 21.55
CA ILE A 63 3.49 0.41 20.72
C ILE A 63 4.92 -0.13 20.75
N ILE A 64 5.42 -0.58 19.61
CA ILE A 64 6.80 -1.09 19.47
C ILE A 64 7.73 -0.08 18.81
N HIS A 65 7.17 0.95 18.16
CA HIS A 65 7.91 2.08 17.61
C HIS A 65 7.08 3.37 17.68
N ALA A 66 7.72 4.50 18.02
CA ALA A 66 7.13 5.83 18.00
C ALA A 66 8.24 6.87 17.79
N GLY A 67 8.33 7.44 16.58
CA GLY A 67 9.35 8.41 16.21
C GLY A 67 9.81 8.32 14.75
N PRO A 68 10.95 8.95 14.40
CA PRO A 68 11.55 8.80 13.07
C PRO A 68 11.88 7.35 12.75
N PHE A 69 11.59 6.91 11.52
CA PHE A 69 11.76 5.53 11.08
C PHE A 69 12.65 5.44 9.81
N PRO A 70 13.97 5.67 9.96
CA PRO A 70 14.90 5.64 8.83
C PRO A 70 15.07 4.23 8.26
N SER A 71 15.23 4.15 6.95
CA SER A 71 15.53 2.92 6.24
C SER A 71 16.83 2.29 6.74
N PRO A 72 16.85 1.00 7.10
CA PRO A 72 18.06 0.32 7.53
C PRO A 72 19.09 0.18 6.40
N ASN A 73 18.68 0.33 5.15
CA ASN A 73 19.55 0.14 3.99
C ASN A 73 20.42 1.36 3.67
N ASN A 74 19.90 2.58 3.88
CA ASN A 74 20.59 3.81 3.48
C ASN A 74 20.45 4.96 4.47
N GLY A 75 19.72 4.78 5.58
CA GLY A 75 19.52 5.77 6.62
C GLY A 75 18.55 6.90 6.27
N VAL A 76 17.96 6.89 5.07
CA VAL A 76 16.97 7.89 4.67
C VAL A 76 15.65 7.65 5.41
N ASN A 77 15.08 8.70 5.98
CA ASN A 77 13.81 8.61 6.70
C ASN A 77 12.63 8.85 5.74
N TYR A 78 12.31 7.86 4.92
CA TYR A 78 11.20 7.93 3.97
C TYR A 78 9.83 8.04 4.66
N TYR A 79 9.61 7.23 5.70
CA TYR A 79 8.35 7.18 6.45
C TYR A 79 8.11 8.37 7.37
N GLY A 80 9.14 9.16 7.65
CA GLY A 80 9.03 10.27 8.60
C GLY A 80 8.81 9.80 10.03
N ASN A 81 7.98 10.52 10.77
CA ASN A 81 7.51 10.08 12.08
C ASN A 81 6.47 8.98 11.92
N THR A 82 6.69 7.90 12.65
CA THR A 82 5.95 6.64 12.47
C THR A 82 5.55 6.07 13.82
N VAL A 83 4.35 5.52 13.89
CA VAL A 83 3.91 4.65 14.98
C VAL A 83 3.81 3.24 14.43
N ILE A 84 4.26 2.22 15.19
CA ILE A 84 4.05 0.82 14.89
C ILE A 84 3.43 0.15 16.11
N ILE A 85 2.30 -0.55 15.89
CA ILE A 85 1.60 -1.33 16.89
C ILE A 85 1.80 -2.80 16.59
N GLN A 86 2.25 -3.57 17.58
CA GLN A 86 2.11 -5.03 17.59
C GLN A 86 0.78 -5.35 18.27
N HIS A 87 -0.12 -6.02 17.54
CA HIS A 87 -1.44 -6.36 18.07
C HIS A 87 -1.38 -7.50 19.09
N ASP A 88 -2.36 -7.53 20.01
CA ASP A 88 -2.44 -8.52 21.10
C ASP A 88 -2.93 -9.90 20.63
N TRP A 89 -3.31 -10.01 19.38
CA TRP A 89 -3.82 -11.21 18.73
C TRP A 89 -2.94 -11.63 17.56
N GLN A 90 -3.05 -12.88 17.20
CA GLN A 90 -2.33 -13.48 16.09
C GLN A 90 -3.31 -13.98 15.02
N TRP A 91 -2.89 -13.94 13.77
CA TRP A 91 -3.58 -14.57 12.67
C TRP A 91 -2.79 -15.77 12.16
N GLN A 92 -3.41 -16.95 12.19
CA GLN A 92 -2.76 -18.23 11.84
C GLN A 92 -1.42 -18.47 12.58
N GLY A 93 -1.35 -18.03 13.84
CA GLY A 93 -0.12 -18.14 14.64
C GLY A 93 0.97 -17.13 14.32
N GLN A 94 0.71 -16.17 13.44
CA GLN A 94 1.61 -15.09 13.07
C GLN A 94 1.25 -13.79 13.79
N ASN A 95 2.26 -13.02 14.19
CA ASN A 95 2.05 -11.70 14.74
C ASN A 95 1.53 -10.75 13.66
N ILE A 96 0.69 -9.81 14.07
CA ILE A 96 0.17 -8.76 13.19
C ILE A 96 0.64 -7.41 13.70
N TYR A 97 1.08 -6.58 12.76
CA TYR A 97 1.52 -5.23 13.02
C TYR A 97 0.79 -4.26 12.12
N THR A 98 0.51 -3.07 12.65
CA THR A 98 0.09 -1.93 11.83
C THR A 98 1.09 -0.79 11.96
N LEU A 99 1.38 -0.15 10.84
CA LEU A 99 2.29 0.98 10.73
C LEU A 99 1.55 2.21 10.25
N TYR A 100 1.80 3.35 10.90
CA TYR A 100 1.18 4.65 10.63
C TYR A 100 2.30 5.65 10.40
N ALA A 101 2.52 6.05 9.16
CA ALA A 101 3.64 6.91 8.77
C ALA A 101 3.23 8.34 8.39
N HIS A 102 4.23 9.17 8.16
CA HIS A 102 4.13 10.59 7.79
C HIS A 102 3.41 11.45 8.81
N THR A 103 3.37 11.00 10.08
CA THR A 103 2.64 11.68 11.15
C THR A 103 3.32 12.99 11.58
N LEU A 104 2.55 13.93 12.13
CA LEU A 104 3.04 15.19 12.67
C LEU A 104 3.40 15.05 14.15
N GLU A 105 2.41 14.74 14.98
CA GLU A 105 2.53 14.61 16.43
C GLU A 105 2.24 13.18 16.84
N LEU A 106 2.99 12.69 17.82
CA LEU A 106 2.81 11.37 18.40
C LEU A 106 2.29 11.53 19.83
N PHE A 107 1.15 10.91 20.13
CA PHE A 107 0.52 10.95 21.46
C PHE A 107 0.82 9.72 22.31
N VAL A 108 1.68 8.83 21.79
CA VAL A 108 2.08 7.56 22.40
C VAL A 108 3.60 7.41 22.33
N LYS A 109 4.13 6.52 23.16
CA LYS A 109 5.56 6.16 23.18
C LYS A 109 5.72 4.64 23.20
N VAL A 110 6.91 4.16 22.87
CA VAL A 110 7.27 2.74 22.94
C VAL A 110 6.98 2.16 24.32
N GLY A 111 6.30 1.02 24.35
CA GLY A 111 5.87 0.31 25.55
C GLY A 111 4.47 0.69 26.05
N ASP A 112 3.84 1.72 25.50
CA ASP A 112 2.43 2.00 25.82
C ASP A 112 1.52 0.91 25.22
N THR A 113 0.48 0.54 25.97
CA THR A 113 -0.65 -0.25 25.45
C THR A 113 -1.73 0.68 24.96
N VAL A 114 -2.34 0.34 23.84
CA VAL A 114 -3.44 1.11 23.23
C VAL A 114 -4.65 0.24 22.98
N GLU A 115 -5.83 0.84 23.10
CA GLU A 115 -7.08 0.22 22.72
C GLU A 115 -7.44 0.56 21.27
N GLN A 116 -8.24 -0.29 20.62
CA GLN A 116 -8.79 0.02 19.30
C GLN A 116 -9.55 1.35 19.33
N GLY A 117 -9.26 2.22 18.37
CA GLY A 117 -9.88 3.56 18.27
C GLY A 117 -9.22 4.62 19.15
N GLN A 118 -8.19 4.28 19.92
CA GLN A 118 -7.43 5.27 20.70
C GLN A 118 -6.66 6.20 19.79
N LEU A 119 -6.66 7.51 20.09
CA LEU A 119 -5.84 8.52 19.41
C LEU A 119 -4.35 8.24 19.65
N ILE A 120 -3.58 8.08 18.57
CA ILE A 120 -2.14 7.76 18.63
C ILE A 120 -1.26 8.81 17.98
N ALA A 121 -1.78 9.52 16.96
CA ALA A 121 -1.00 10.53 16.24
C ALA A 121 -1.93 11.53 15.52
N GLY A 122 -1.34 12.55 14.91
CA GLY A 122 -1.98 13.42 13.92
C GLY A 122 -1.38 13.23 12.53
N VAL A 123 -2.19 13.34 11.48
CA VAL A 123 -1.72 13.34 10.08
C VAL A 123 -0.69 14.45 9.89
N GLY A 124 0.38 14.17 9.16
CA GLY A 124 1.44 15.13 8.87
C GLY A 124 1.93 15.05 7.44
N SER A 125 3.17 15.53 7.28
CA SER A 125 3.93 15.50 6.02
C SER A 125 5.40 15.21 6.32
N SER A 126 5.69 14.44 7.36
CA SER A 126 7.05 14.07 7.70
C SER A 126 7.59 12.98 6.77
N GLY A 127 8.89 12.97 6.52
CA GLY A 127 9.52 12.05 5.58
C GLY A 127 9.48 12.53 4.13
N GLU A 128 9.52 11.61 3.18
CA GLU A 128 9.48 11.94 1.75
C GLU A 128 8.07 11.82 1.18
N VAL A 129 7.35 12.92 1.11
CA VAL A 129 5.95 12.99 0.69
C VAL A 129 5.69 14.20 -0.21
N THR A 130 4.65 14.12 -1.05
CA THR A 130 4.21 15.22 -1.92
C THR A 130 3.14 16.11 -1.29
N GLY A 131 2.56 15.68 -0.18
CA GLY A 131 1.51 16.41 0.55
C GLY A 131 1.05 15.68 1.80
N PRO A 132 0.21 16.31 2.65
CA PRO A 132 -0.24 15.71 3.90
C PRO A 132 -1.10 14.47 3.64
N HIS A 133 -0.69 13.36 4.24
CA HIS A 133 -1.44 12.11 4.29
C HIS A 133 -0.90 11.23 5.43
N MET A 134 -1.66 10.21 5.79
CA MET A 134 -1.19 9.13 6.63
C MET A 134 -1.06 7.87 5.77
N HIS A 135 0.13 7.29 5.73
CA HIS A 135 0.40 6.02 5.09
C HIS A 135 0.19 4.89 6.09
N PHE A 136 -0.58 3.87 5.71
CA PHE A 136 -0.99 2.76 6.56
C PHE A 136 -0.56 1.42 5.99
N GLU A 137 0.16 0.62 6.79
CA GLU A 137 0.53 -0.75 6.42
C GLU A 137 -0.03 -1.77 7.39
N VAL A 138 -0.31 -2.96 6.88
CA VAL A 138 -0.50 -4.19 7.66
C VAL A 138 0.66 -5.12 7.37
N ARG A 139 1.31 -5.64 8.41
CA ARG A 139 2.43 -6.59 8.30
C ARG A 139 2.09 -7.87 9.04
N VAL A 140 2.40 -9.01 8.42
CA VAL A 140 2.03 -10.35 8.91
C VAL A 140 3.29 -11.18 9.08
N GLY A 141 3.49 -11.74 10.27
CA GLY A 141 4.67 -12.53 10.63
C GLY A 141 5.75 -11.66 11.25
N ASP A 142 6.61 -11.05 10.46
CA ASP A 142 7.67 -10.16 10.91
C ASP A 142 7.32 -8.68 10.60
N ASN A 143 7.88 -7.78 11.40
CA ASN A 143 7.71 -6.34 11.18
C ASN A 143 8.70 -5.83 10.13
N THR A 144 8.61 -6.33 8.91
CA THR A 144 9.47 -5.91 7.79
C THR A 144 8.68 -5.41 6.59
N TYR A 145 9.34 -4.70 5.69
CA TYR A 145 8.73 -4.20 4.45
C TYR A 145 8.27 -5.34 3.53
N ALA A 146 8.96 -6.49 3.56
CA ALA A 146 8.60 -7.65 2.75
C ALA A 146 7.33 -8.37 3.26
N ASP A 147 6.97 -8.15 4.53
CA ASP A 147 5.85 -8.83 5.19
C ASP A 147 4.54 -8.03 5.11
N THR A 148 4.52 -6.96 4.30
CA THR A 148 3.31 -6.18 4.07
C THR A 148 2.27 -6.99 3.30
N ARG A 149 1.00 -6.80 3.67
CA ARG A 149 -0.20 -7.35 3.00
C ARG A 149 -1.14 -6.22 2.67
N ASN A 150 -2.02 -6.42 1.69
CA ASN A 150 -2.97 -5.38 1.30
C ASN A 150 -3.93 -5.03 2.44
N PRO A 151 -3.88 -3.80 2.97
CA PRO A 151 -4.73 -3.41 4.10
C PRO A 151 -6.24 -3.48 3.81
N ALA A 152 -6.65 -3.44 2.54
CA ALA A 152 -8.07 -3.51 2.17
C ALA A 152 -8.71 -4.89 2.47
N LEU A 153 -7.90 -5.94 2.71
CA LEU A 153 -8.38 -7.24 3.19
C LEU A 153 -8.53 -7.30 4.71
N TRP A 154 -8.01 -6.31 5.43
CA TRP A 154 -7.97 -6.24 6.89
C TRP A 154 -8.88 -5.17 7.48
N LEU A 155 -9.11 -4.08 6.72
CA LEU A 155 -9.97 -2.97 7.12
C LEU A 155 -11.44 -3.32 6.88
N ALA A 156 -12.25 -3.26 7.94
CA ALA A 156 -13.69 -3.52 7.83
C ALA A 156 -14.33 -2.58 6.81
N PRO A 157 -15.05 -3.10 5.81
CA PRO A 157 -15.79 -2.28 4.86
C PRO A 157 -16.95 -1.55 5.54
N TYR A 158 -17.41 -0.46 4.94
CA TYR A 158 -18.62 0.23 5.39
C TYR A 158 -19.85 -0.67 5.23
N GLU A 159 -20.89 -0.37 6.02
CA GLU A 159 -22.18 -1.03 5.87
C GLU A 159 -22.71 -0.88 4.43
N GLY A 160 -23.08 -1.99 3.82
CA GLY A 160 -23.53 -2.04 2.43
C GLY A 160 -22.41 -2.00 1.39
N TRP A 161 -21.13 -2.04 1.82
CA TRP A 161 -19.97 -2.08 0.94
C TRP A 161 -19.20 -3.40 1.10
N GLY A 162 -18.38 -3.72 0.11
CA GLY A 162 -17.55 -4.93 0.13
C GLY A 162 -16.20 -4.70 -0.56
N THR A 163 -15.46 -5.78 -0.70
CA THR A 163 -14.14 -5.81 -1.33
C THR A 163 -14.14 -6.80 -2.49
N LEU A 164 -13.50 -6.47 -3.60
CA LEU A 164 -13.18 -7.39 -4.68
C LEU A 164 -11.70 -7.74 -4.62
N ALA A 165 -11.39 -9.01 -4.48
CA ALA A 165 -10.03 -9.52 -4.58
C ALA A 165 -9.95 -10.59 -5.67
N GLY A 166 -8.75 -10.91 -6.13
CA GLY A 166 -8.64 -11.99 -7.08
C GLY A 166 -7.24 -12.31 -7.54
N GLN A 167 -7.19 -13.36 -8.35
CA GLN A 167 -6.00 -13.82 -9.03
C GLN A 167 -6.16 -13.63 -10.54
N PHE A 168 -5.30 -12.85 -11.14
CA PHE A 168 -5.11 -12.82 -12.57
C PHE A 168 -3.83 -13.56 -12.90
N VAL A 169 -3.96 -14.73 -13.54
CA VAL A 169 -2.88 -15.68 -13.70
C VAL A 169 -2.72 -16.13 -15.15
N ASP A 170 -1.52 -16.58 -15.48
CA ASP A 170 -1.27 -17.22 -16.77
C ASP A 170 -1.82 -18.66 -16.83
N LYS A 171 -1.70 -19.32 -17.96
CA LYS A 171 -2.17 -20.71 -18.16
C LYS A 171 -1.50 -21.74 -17.24
N ARG A 172 -0.41 -21.37 -16.55
CA ARG A 172 0.28 -22.21 -15.56
C ARG A 172 -0.05 -21.83 -14.12
N GLY A 173 -0.97 -20.88 -13.91
CA GLY A 173 -1.32 -20.38 -12.58
C GLY A 173 -0.32 -19.40 -11.97
N ARG A 174 0.63 -18.85 -12.76
CA ARG A 174 1.58 -17.84 -12.27
C ARG A 174 0.93 -16.46 -12.30
N PRO A 175 1.06 -15.66 -11.24
CA PRO A 175 0.50 -14.30 -11.20
C PRO A 175 1.02 -13.43 -12.34
N ILE A 176 0.15 -12.68 -12.97
CA ILE A 176 0.48 -11.68 -13.99
C ILE A 176 0.53 -10.32 -13.32
N SER A 177 1.69 -9.66 -13.39
CA SER A 177 1.92 -8.34 -12.80
C SER A 177 1.54 -7.22 -13.76
N ASP A 178 1.22 -6.04 -13.20
CA ASP A 178 1.03 -4.77 -13.90
C ASP A 178 -0.06 -4.80 -15.00
N ALA A 179 -0.98 -5.76 -14.93
CA ALA A 179 -2.14 -5.80 -15.80
C ALA A 179 -3.14 -4.71 -15.39
N LYS A 180 -3.64 -3.93 -16.34
CA LYS A 180 -4.59 -2.85 -16.08
C LYS A 180 -5.94 -3.42 -15.68
N ILE A 181 -6.48 -2.96 -14.54
CA ILE A 181 -7.79 -3.34 -14.02
C ILE A 181 -8.72 -2.14 -14.05
N GLN A 182 -9.95 -2.37 -14.49
CA GLN A 182 -11.03 -1.39 -14.45
C GLN A 182 -12.31 -2.08 -13.94
N LEU A 183 -13.01 -1.42 -13.03
CA LEU A 183 -14.31 -1.83 -12.53
C LEU A 183 -15.35 -0.80 -12.97
N LEU A 184 -16.44 -1.27 -13.57
CA LEU A 184 -17.50 -0.42 -14.10
C LEU A 184 -18.86 -0.90 -13.59
N PRO A 185 -19.85 -0.01 -13.38
CA PRO A 185 -21.24 -0.41 -13.23
C PRO A 185 -21.72 -1.17 -14.49
N PRO A 186 -22.73 -2.06 -14.38
CA PRO A 186 -23.35 -2.69 -15.53
C PRO A 186 -23.86 -1.64 -16.55
N ASP A 187 -23.75 -1.95 -17.82
CA ASP A 187 -24.23 -1.09 -18.92
C ASP A 187 -23.69 0.34 -18.94
N SER A 188 -22.54 0.56 -18.28
CA SER A 188 -21.88 1.86 -18.20
C SER A 188 -20.49 1.81 -18.83
N SER A 189 -20.07 2.90 -19.44
CA SER A 189 -18.69 3.12 -19.85
C SER A 189 -17.87 3.92 -18.80
N GLN A 190 -18.53 4.35 -17.72
CA GLN A 190 -17.87 5.11 -16.66
C GLN A 190 -17.08 4.16 -15.76
N ILE A 191 -15.78 4.38 -15.66
CA ILE A 191 -14.90 3.63 -14.77
C ILE A 191 -15.17 4.08 -13.35
N LEU A 192 -15.55 3.14 -12.47
CA LEU A 192 -15.72 3.37 -11.05
C LEU A 192 -14.37 3.30 -10.33
N ARG A 193 -13.56 2.28 -10.64
CA ARG A 193 -12.24 2.03 -10.05
C ARG A 193 -11.24 1.66 -11.14
N GLN A 194 -9.99 2.10 -10.97
CA GLN A 194 -8.90 1.71 -11.85
C GLN A 194 -7.63 1.51 -11.06
N GLN A 195 -6.94 0.40 -11.30
CA GLN A 195 -5.64 0.08 -10.73
C GLN A 195 -4.92 -0.93 -11.63
N SER A 196 -3.84 -1.54 -11.14
CA SER A 196 -3.17 -2.68 -11.80
C SER A 196 -3.15 -3.88 -10.87
N THR A 197 -2.90 -5.07 -11.43
CA THR A 197 -2.43 -6.20 -10.63
C THR A 197 -1.09 -5.84 -10.00
N TYR A 198 -0.75 -6.50 -8.89
CA TYR A 198 0.45 -6.17 -8.12
C TYR A 198 1.71 -6.25 -8.98
N SER A 199 2.56 -5.26 -8.80
CA SER A 199 3.92 -5.25 -9.33
C SER A 199 4.78 -6.31 -8.63
N PRO A 200 5.88 -6.78 -9.25
CA PRO A 200 6.76 -7.77 -8.64
C PRO A 200 7.33 -7.32 -7.29
N GLY A 201 7.42 -8.24 -6.34
CA GLY A 201 8.03 -8.01 -5.02
C GLY A 201 7.05 -7.66 -3.91
N VAL A 202 5.76 -7.66 -4.20
CA VAL A 202 4.69 -7.43 -3.22
C VAL A 202 4.27 -8.77 -2.57
N GLY A 203 4.04 -8.75 -1.26
CA GLY A 203 3.50 -9.89 -0.52
C GLY A 203 2.03 -10.11 -0.85
N LEU A 204 1.68 -11.35 -1.21
CA LEU A 204 0.30 -11.80 -1.35
C LEU A 204 -0.25 -12.17 0.02
N ASP A 205 -1.55 -12.07 0.23
CA ASP A 205 -2.18 -12.58 1.44
C ASP A 205 -1.99 -14.10 1.53
N ASP A 206 -1.72 -14.61 2.73
CA ASP A 206 -1.34 -16.01 2.92
C ASP A 206 -2.48 -16.99 2.61
N VAL A 207 -3.73 -16.52 2.62
CA VAL A 207 -4.93 -17.32 2.39
C VAL A 207 -5.55 -17.04 1.02
N TRP A 208 -5.72 -15.77 0.69
CA TRP A 208 -6.33 -15.34 -0.56
C TRP A 208 -5.39 -15.54 -1.76
N GLN A 209 -4.07 -15.38 -1.55
CA GLN A 209 -3.06 -15.49 -2.61
C GLN A 209 -3.40 -14.61 -3.83
N GLU A 210 -4.04 -13.50 -3.57
CA GLU A 210 -4.52 -12.55 -4.57
C GLU A 210 -3.36 -11.77 -5.18
N ASN A 211 -3.53 -11.25 -6.39
CA ASN A 211 -2.63 -10.28 -6.96
C ASN A 211 -3.34 -8.98 -7.37
N PHE A 212 -4.56 -8.78 -6.90
CA PHE A 212 -5.25 -7.49 -6.89
C PHE A 212 -6.33 -7.46 -5.81
N VAL A 213 -6.56 -6.28 -5.25
CA VAL A 213 -7.68 -6.00 -4.35
C VAL A 213 -8.23 -4.61 -4.69
N ILE A 214 -9.55 -4.49 -4.75
CA ILE A 214 -10.26 -3.22 -4.83
C ILE A 214 -11.18 -3.15 -3.62
N GLY A 215 -10.87 -2.27 -2.68
CA GLY A 215 -11.69 -2.02 -1.51
C GLY A 215 -12.78 -0.98 -1.77
N ASP A 216 -13.63 -0.77 -0.78
CA ASP A 216 -14.59 0.33 -0.74
C ASP A 216 -15.53 0.37 -1.97
N ILE A 217 -16.11 -0.79 -2.31
CA ILE A 217 -17.06 -0.90 -3.40
C ILE A 217 -18.46 -1.05 -2.82
N PRO A 218 -19.45 -0.20 -3.17
CA PRO A 218 -20.83 -0.46 -2.82
C PRO A 218 -21.28 -1.85 -3.30
N ALA A 219 -22.07 -2.56 -2.50
CA ALA A 219 -22.60 -3.86 -2.88
C ALA A 219 -23.47 -3.74 -4.13
N GLY A 220 -23.36 -4.71 -5.05
CA GLY A 220 -24.08 -4.69 -6.32
C GLY A 220 -23.37 -5.42 -7.43
N GLU A 221 -23.92 -5.32 -8.63
CA GLU A 221 -23.36 -5.93 -9.84
C GLU A 221 -22.40 -4.97 -10.54
N TYR A 222 -21.31 -5.52 -11.08
CA TYR A 222 -20.27 -4.77 -11.80
C TYR A 222 -19.67 -5.56 -12.94
N VAL A 223 -18.94 -4.85 -13.80
CA VAL A 223 -18.11 -5.43 -14.85
C VAL A 223 -16.66 -5.20 -14.51
N LEU A 224 -15.91 -6.28 -14.32
CA LEU A 224 -14.47 -6.28 -14.15
C LEU A 224 -13.81 -6.48 -15.51
N LEU A 225 -12.92 -5.57 -15.88
CA LEU A 225 -12.07 -5.65 -17.07
C LEU A 225 -10.62 -5.72 -16.63
N ILE A 226 -9.89 -6.74 -17.12
CA ILE A 226 -8.44 -6.83 -16.91
C ILE A 226 -7.76 -6.90 -18.27
N THR A 227 -6.84 -5.97 -18.53
CA THR A 227 -6.16 -5.82 -19.83
C THR A 227 -4.67 -6.04 -19.68
N ILE A 228 -4.12 -6.93 -20.50
CA ILE A 228 -2.70 -7.19 -20.64
C ILE A 228 -2.39 -7.50 -22.13
N ASN A 229 -1.29 -6.97 -22.66
CA ASN A 229 -0.88 -7.18 -24.07
C ASN A 229 -2.02 -6.93 -25.07
N ASP A 230 -2.79 -5.86 -24.88
CA ASP A 230 -3.96 -5.48 -25.69
C ASP A 230 -5.12 -6.49 -25.69
N ILE A 231 -5.07 -7.52 -24.84
CA ILE A 231 -6.15 -8.47 -24.62
C ILE A 231 -6.91 -8.07 -23.35
N THR A 232 -8.23 -7.91 -23.48
CA THR A 232 -9.11 -7.59 -22.35
C THR A 232 -9.95 -8.80 -21.95
N TYR A 233 -9.84 -9.17 -20.69
CA TYR A 233 -10.66 -10.20 -20.03
C TYR A 233 -11.82 -9.51 -19.32
N ARG A 234 -13.05 -9.96 -19.59
CA ARG A 234 -14.27 -9.40 -19.00
C ARG A 234 -14.91 -10.42 -18.07
N ARG A 235 -15.31 -9.99 -16.88
CA ARG A 235 -16.12 -10.74 -15.92
C ARG A 235 -17.26 -9.89 -15.40
N GLU A 236 -18.42 -10.50 -15.21
CA GLU A 236 -19.50 -9.95 -14.41
C GLU A 236 -19.27 -10.42 -12.98
N VAL A 237 -19.30 -9.50 -12.02
CA VAL A 237 -19.00 -9.79 -10.62
C VAL A 237 -20.07 -9.16 -9.74
N GLU A 238 -20.46 -9.87 -8.69
CA GLU A 238 -21.37 -9.36 -7.67
C GLU A 238 -20.58 -9.07 -6.39
N ILE A 239 -20.59 -7.83 -5.95
CA ILE A 239 -19.97 -7.42 -4.69
C ILE A 239 -20.98 -7.62 -3.57
N LEU A 240 -20.63 -8.46 -2.60
CA LEU A 240 -21.46 -8.76 -1.45
C LEU A 240 -21.14 -7.82 -0.28
N PRO A 241 -22.15 -7.32 0.47
CA PRO A 241 -21.91 -6.42 1.57
C PRO A 241 -21.16 -7.10 2.72
N GLY A 242 -20.14 -6.42 3.25
CA GLY A 242 -19.34 -6.90 4.38
C GLY A 242 -18.45 -8.10 4.09
N ARG A 243 -18.22 -8.42 2.80
CA ARG A 243 -17.45 -9.60 2.38
C ARG A 243 -16.47 -9.29 1.27
N THR A 244 -15.51 -10.20 1.10
CA THR A 244 -14.64 -10.27 -0.06
C THR A 244 -15.28 -11.16 -1.13
N THR A 245 -15.58 -10.57 -2.29
CA THR A 245 -15.84 -11.31 -3.53
C THR A 245 -14.51 -11.69 -4.15
N PHE A 246 -14.32 -12.96 -4.53
CA PHE A 246 -13.03 -13.44 -5.03
C PHE A 246 -13.15 -14.05 -6.42
N GLU A 247 -12.32 -13.54 -7.35
CA GLU A 247 -12.31 -13.97 -8.75
C GLU A 247 -10.97 -14.56 -9.16
N ILE A 248 -11.01 -15.68 -9.90
CA ILE A 248 -9.82 -16.25 -10.55
C ILE A 248 -9.99 -16.15 -12.06
N ILE A 249 -9.09 -15.43 -12.71
CA ILE A 249 -9.10 -15.20 -14.15
C ILE A 249 -7.79 -15.72 -14.73
N SER A 250 -7.87 -16.74 -15.57
CA SER A 250 -6.71 -17.35 -16.24
C SER A 250 -6.63 -16.93 -17.68
N THR A 251 -5.40 -16.71 -18.17
CA THR A 251 -5.14 -16.45 -19.58
C THR A 251 -4.81 -17.72 -20.33
N GLU A 252 -4.89 -17.69 -21.66
CA GLU A 252 -4.51 -18.81 -22.53
C GLU A 252 -3.00 -18.85 -22.86
N PHE A 253 -2.24 -17.82 -22.47
CA PHE A 253 -0.81 -17.72 -22.74
C PHE A 253 0.06 -17.95 -21.49
N GLU A 254 1.35 -18.16 -21.69
CA GLU A 254 2.33 -18.16 -20.61
C GLU A 254 2.88 -16.73 -20.43
N TYR A 255 2.79 -16.24 -19.21
CA TYR A 255 3.34 -14.94 -18.86
C TYR A 255 4.85 -15.06 -18.60
N ASN A 256 5.62 -14.35 -19.39
CA ASN A 256 7.04 -14.18 -19.17
C ASN A 256 7.27 -12.69 -18.89
N PRO A 257 7.39 -12.29 -17.63
CA PRO A 257 7.72 -10.90 -17.32
C PRO A 257 9.06 -10.61 -17.98
N THR A 258 9.07 -9.67 -18.92
CA THR A 258 10.32 -9.14 -19.45
C THR A 258 11.00 -8.51 -18.25
N ALA A 259 12.16 -9.04 -17.83
CA ALA A 259 12.92 -8.42 -16.77
C ALA A 259 13.15 -6.96 -17.19
N THR A 260 12.48 -6.03 -16.51
CA THR A 260 12.78 -4.60 -16.71
C THR A 260 14.27 -4.48 -16.35
N PRO A 261 15.16 -4.07 -17.28
CA PRO A 261 16.55 -3.95 -16.95
C PRO A 261 16.64 -3.01 -15.74
N LEU A 262 17.27 -3.48 -14.68
CA LEU A 262 17.64 -2.60 -13.56
C LEU A 262 18.27 -1.36 -14.19
N PRO A 263 17.81 -0.14 -13.83
CA PRO A 263 18.42 1.07 -14.34
C PRO A 263 19.92 0.96 -14.06
N THR A 264 20.71 0.96 -15.12
CA THR A 264 22.17 1.00 -15.01
C THR A 264 22.47 2.28 -14.24
N LEU A 265 23.05 2.17 -13.06
CA LEU A 265 23.51 3.32 -12.30
C LEU A 265 24.48 4.08 -13.20
N THR A 266 24.03 5.18 -13.77
CA THR A 266 24.92 6.10 -14.46
C THR A 266 25.88 6.63 -13.39
N PRO A 267 27.20 6.46 -13.57
CA PRO A 267 28.13 6.99 -12.57
C PRO A 267 27.86 8.49 -12.40
N SER A 268 27.72 8.92 -11.15
CA SER A 268 27.57 10.32 -10.80
C SER A 268 28.70 11.11 -11.46
N PRO A 269 28.44 12.25 -12.11
CA PRO A 269 29.51 13.06 -12.69
C PRO A 269 30.49 13.42 -11.57
N THR A 270 31.75 13.16 -11.82
CA THR A 270 32.86 13.55 -10.93
C THR A 270 32.74 15.04 -10.63
N PRO A 271 32.78 15.47 -9.36
CA PRO A 271 32.77 16.90 -9.05
C PRO A 271 33.92 17.59 -9.79
N PHE A 272 33.63 18.65 -10.50
CA PHE A 272 34.64 19.54 -11.06
C PHE A 272 35.61 19.95 -9.97
N GLY A 273 36.90 19.72 -10.15
CA GLY A 273 37.92 20.16 -9.21
C GLY A 273 37.82 21.67 -8.97
N THR A 274 37.92 22.03 -7.72
CA THR A 274 38.07 23.44 -7.31
C THR A 274 39.26 24.06 -8.08
N PRO A 275 39.13 25.26 -8.68
CA PRO A 275 40.27 25.92 -9.31
C PRO A 275 41.30 26.24 -8.20
N GLU A 276 42.55 25.84 -8.47
CA GLU A 276 43.70 26.24 -7.66
C GLU A 276 43.73 27.77 -7.56
N SER A 277 43.76 28.29 -6.34
CA SER A 277 43.99 29.68 -6.09
C SER A 277 45.45 29.99 -6.46
N ASP A 278 45.61 30.74 -7.51
CA ASP A 278 46.88 31.35 -7.91
C ASP A 278 47.35 32.29 -6.80
N ALA A 279 48.37 31.86 -6.07
CA ALA A 279 49.00 32.69 -5.06
C ALA A 279 49.91 33.71 -5.78
N GLY A 280 49.36 34.85 -6.09
CA GLY A 280 50.12 35.97 -6.62
C GLY A 280 51.23 36.39 -5.64
N THR A 281 52.46 36.25 -6.11
CA THR A 281 53.65 36.84 -5.49
C THR A 281 53.58 38.34 -5.60
N ASP A 282 53.63 39.02 -4.44
CA ASP A 282 53.78 40.44 -4.31
C ASP A 282 55.29 40.81 -4.41
N PRO A 283 55.71 41.71 -5.31
CA PRO A 283 57.08 42.21 -5.35
C PRO A 283 57.19 43.58 -4.66
N SER A 284 58.10 43.66 -3.71
CA SER A 284 58.79 44.79 -3.09
C SER A 284 58.51 45.05 -1.62
#